data_94750c7b24f343f9491fc7985821437c
#
_entry.id   94750c7b24f343f9491fc7985821437c
#
_cell.length_a   1.000
_cell.length_b   1.000
_cell.length_c   1.000
_cell.angle_alpha   90.00
_cell.angle_beta   90.00
_cell.angle_gamma   90.00
#
_symmetry.space_group_name_H-M   'P 1'
#
loop_
_entity.id
_entity.type
_entity.pdbx_description
1 polymer ?
#
loop_
_entity_poly.entity_id
_entity_poly.type
_entity_poly.pdbx_seq_one_letter_code
_entity_poly.pdbx_strand_id
1 'polypeptide(L)'
;MDKDTIITAFITDVKAILADEGPTEAGLTRIAERMKAITTEPALTETPEEFGNAHDGLGRQSRPLYADETGLTLVRARFPPETNTPIHNHGAWGVIAVYAGKDRVQEYRRLDSGDGEGDADITFSAEHILGPGDTAIIPHPPQDIHAQQGADGEAALEFVLFGKNAMEIPRLYFDPEAKTARYRQVRHGYQTVGTT
;
A
#
# COMPACT_ATOMS: atom_id res chain seq x y z
N MET A 1 22.69 -1.30 -10.57
CA MET A 1 21.72 -1.61 -11.67
C MET A 1 20.82 -0.40 -11.87
N ASP A 2 20.27 -0.23 -13.06
CA ASP A 2 19.26 0.79 -13.29
C ASP A 2 17.89 0.36 -12.71
N LYS A 3 17.01 1.34 -12.55
CA LYS A 3 15.69 1.15 -11.94
C LYS A 3 14.86 0.06 -12.61
N ASP A 4 14.82 0.04 -13.94
CA ASP A 4 13.95 -0.87 -14.69
C ASP A 4 14.43 -2.31 -14.59
N THR A 5 15.74 -2.51 -14.59
CA THR A 5 16.36 -3.83 -14.37
C THR A 5 16.02 -4.38 -12.98
N ILE A 6 16.09 -3.54 -11.92
CA ILE A 6 15.76 -3.95 -10.55
C ILE A 6 14.28 -4.32 -10.43
N ILE A 7 13.39 -3.47 -10.95
CA ILE A 7 11.95 -3.72 -10.92
C ILE A 7 11.61 -5.01 -11.70
N THR A 8 12.18 -5.20 -12.89
CA THR A 8 11.93 -6.39 -13.71
C THR A 8 12.35 -7.67 -12.99
N ALA A 9 13.54 -7.68 -12.37
CA ALA A 9 14.01 -8.82 -11.60
C ALA A 9 13.10 -9.11 -10.40
N PHE A 10 12.74 -8.08 -9.62
CA PHE A 10 11.84 -8.21 -8.49
C PHE A 10 10.46 -8.76 -8.90
N ILE A 11 9.85 -8.22 -9.93
CA ILE A 11 8.53 -8.66 -10.42
C ILE A 11 8.59 -10.10 -10.97
N THR A 12 9.70 -10.49 -11.61
CA THR A 12 9.90 -11.86 -12.06
C THR A 12 9.89 -12.83 -10.89
N ASP A 13 10.60 -12.51 -9.80
CA ASP A 13 10.60 -13.33 -8.59
C ASP A 13 9.21 -13.39 -7.94
N VAL A 14 8.50 -12.25 -7.85
CA VAL A 14 7.13 -12.20 -7.32
C VAL A 14 6.19 -13.10 -8.12
N LYS A 15 6.23 -13.03 -9.45
CA LYS A 15 5.40 -13.88 -10.32
C LYS A 15 5.72 -15.35 -10.15
N ALA A 16 7.00 -15.71 -9.99
CA ALA A 16 7.41 -17.08 -9.72
C ALA A 16 6.86 -17.59 -8.38
N ILE A 17 6.93 -16.78 -7.30
CA ILE A 17 6.35 -17.12 -6.00
C ILE A 17 4.83 -17.30 -6.11
N LEU A 18 4.14 -16.39 -6.78
CA LEU A 18 2.69 -16.47 -6.97
C LEU A 18 2.26 -17.69 -7.81
N ALA A 19 3.08 -18.10 -8.77
CA ALA A 19 2.82 -19.30 -9.56
C ALA A 19 3.01 -20.60 -8.77
N ASP A 20 3.96 -20.60 -7.83
CA ASP A 20 4.30 -21.77 -7.00
C ASP A 20 3.36 -21.93 -5.79
N GLU A 21 3.15 -20.85 -5.04
CA GLU A 21 2.44 -20.89 -3.75
C GLU A 21 1.11 -20.12 -3.76
N GLY A 22 0.84 -19.35 -4.79
CA GLY A 22 -0.28 -18.40 -4.79
C GLY A 22 -0.10 -17.27 -3.78
N PRO A 23 -1.11 -16.40 -3.61
CA PRO A 23 -1.11 -15.34 -2.60
C PRO A 23 -1.55 -15.86 -1.23
N THR A 24 -1.00 -16.99 -0.80
CA THR A 24 -1.18 -17.57 0.53
C THR A 24 -0.31 -16.83 1.55
N GLU A 25 -0.51 -17.08 2.85
CA GLU A 25 0.34 -16.52 3.90
C GLU A 25 1.83 -16.82 3.64
N ALA A 26 2.17 -18.05 3.24
CA ALA A 26 3.53 -18.45 2.91
C ALA A 26 4.07 -17.69 1.68
N GLY A 27 3.28 -17.61 0.61
CA GLY A 27 3.65 -16.88 -0.61
C GLY A 27 3.85 -15.38 -0.33
N LEU A 28 2.94 -14.75 0.43
CA LEU A 28 3.06 -13.33 0.78
C LEU A 28 4.26 -13.07 1.71
N THR A 29 4.58 -13.99 2.62
CA THR A 29 5.78 -13.91 3.47
C THR A 29 7.05 -13.96 2.60
N ARG A 30 7.12 -14.86 1.62
CA ARG A 30 8.25 -14.90 0.68
C ARG A 30 8.37 -13.63 -0.15
N ILE A 31 7.24 -13.07 -0.59
CA ILE A 31 7.23 -11.78 -1.29
C ILE A 31 7.73 -10.66 -0.38
N ALA A 32 7.32 -10.63 0.90
CA ALA A 32 7.80 -9.66 1.88
C ALA A 32 9.33 -9.71 2.04
N GLU A 33 9.93 -10.90 2.11
CA GLU A 33 11.39 -11.05 2.14
C GLU A 33 12.06 -10.54 0.86
N ARG A 34 11.43 -10.71 -0.31
CA ARG A 34 11.95 -10.13 -1.57
C ARG A 34 11.81 -8.61 -1.60
N MET A 35 10.74 -8.06 -1.01
CA MET A 35 10.56 -6.61 -0.90
C MET A 35 11.61 -5.95 -0.02
N LYS A 36 12.08 -6.60 1.05
CA LYS A 36 13.20 -6.08 1.87
C LYS A 36 14.44 -5.76 1.03
N ALA A 37 14.74 -6.58 0.04
CA ALA A 37 15.91 -6.35 -0.81
C ALA A 37 15.82 -5.05 -1.61
N ILE A 38 14.64 -4.67 -2.08
CA ILE A 38 14.48 -3.44 -2.87
C ILE A 38 14.45 -2.17 -2.00
N THR A 39 14.25 -2.27 -0.68
CA THR A 39 14.29 -1.10 0.21
C THR A 39 15.67 -0.49 0.35
N THR A 40 16.71 -1.22 -0.03
CA THR A 40 18.11 -0.76 0.03
C THR A 40 18.68 -0.35 -1.33
N GLU A 41 17.86 -0.37 -2.39
CA GLU A 41 18.30 -0.05 -3.75
C GLU A 41 18.22 1.47 -4.02
N PRO A 42 19.38 2.17 -4.12
CA PRO A 42 19.39 3.63 -4.28
C PRO A 42 18.68 4.12 -5.53
N ALA A 43 18.58 3.29 -6.57
CA ALA A 43 17.87 3.63 -7.81
C ALA A 43 16.34 3.63 -7.65
N LEU A 44 15.82 3.05 -6.56
CA LEU A 44 14.38 2.98 -6.26
C LEU A 44 13.96 3.89 -5.12
N THR A 45 14.86 4.17 -4.17
CA THR A 45 14.55 4.97 -2.99
C THR A 45 14.70 6.46 -3.30
N GLU A 46 13.71 7.26 -2.99
CA GLU A 46 13.73 8.72 -3.07
C GLU A 46 13.65 9.31 -1.67
N THR A 47 14.29 10.47 -1.47
CA THR A 47 14.11 11.23 -0.22
C THR A 47 12.72 11.88 -0.18
N PRO A 48 12.25 12.34 1.00
CA PRO A 48 11.00 13.08 1.09
C PRO A 48 10.93 14.31 0.16
N GLU A 49 12.06 14.98 -0.06
CA GLU A 49 12.18 16.14 -0.93
C GLU A 49 12.05 15.75 -2.40
N GLU A 50 12.70 14.67 -2.81
CA GLU A 50 12.62 14.14 -4.19
C GLU A 50 11.23 13.63 -4.52
N PHE A 51 10.50 13.12 -3.53
CA PHE A 51 9.12 12.71 -3.70
C PHE A 51 8.22 13.89 -4.12
N GLY A 52 8.63 15.12 -3.75
CA GLY A 52 7.98 16.37 -4.15
C GLY A 52 6.59 16.56 -3.53
N ASN A 53 5.90 17.60 -4.01
CA ASN A 53 4.62 18.05 -3.48
C ASN A 53 3.40 17.63 -4.32
N ALA A 54 3.40 16.45 -4.93
CA ALA A 54 2.21 15.97 -5.61
C ALA A 54 1.13 15.61 -4.56
N HIS A 55 -0.06 16.16 -4.68
CA HIS A 55 -1.03 16.19 -3.58
C HIS A 55 -2.31 15.44 -3.90
N ASP A 56 -2.72 14.61 -2.98
CA ASP A 56 -4.14 14.24 -2.80
C ASP A 56 -4.89 15.27 -1.91
N GLY A 57 -4.28 16.41 -1.63
CA GLY A 57 -4.78 17.43 -0.70
C GLY A 57 -4.51 17.13 0.78
N LEU A 58 -3.96 15.97 1.09
CA LEU A 58 -3.69 15.49 2.44
C LEU A 58 -2.18 15.24 2.68
N GLY A 59 -1.32 15.59 1.73
CA GLY A 59 0.13 15.39 1.82
C GLY A 59 0.60 13.97 1.55
N ARG A 60 -0.33 13.03 1.33
CA ARG A 60 -0.01 11.65 0.94
C ARG A 60 0.31 11.60 -0.55
N GLN A 61 1.18 10.68 -0.91
CA GLN A 61 1.61 10.52 -2.29
C GLN A 61 1.82 9.06 -2.61
N SER A 62 1.41 8.66 -3.80
CA SER A 62 1.69 7.34 -4.36
C SER A 62 2.09 7.48 -5.81
N ARG A 63 3.14 6.76 -6.23
CA ARG A 63 3.61 6.73 -7.61
C ARG A 63 3.77 5.29 -8.06
N PRO A 64 3.10 4.88 -9.16
CA PRO A 64 3.29 3.55 -9.70
C PRO A 64 4.72 3.40 -10.21
N LEU A 65 5.35 2.29 -9.85
CA LEU A 65 6.64 1.85 -10.37
C LEU A 65 6.45 0.73 -11.40
N TYR A 66 5.39 -0.04 -11.23
CA TYR A 66 5.02 -1.14 -12.12
C TYR A 66 3.51 -1.40 -12.03
N ALA A 67 2.90 -1.74 -13.15
CA ALA A 67 1.57 -2.32 -13.24
C ALA A 67 1.49 -3.20 -14.49
N ASP A 68 0.72 -4.29 -14.43
CA ASP A 68 0.49 -5.16 -15.57
C ASP A 68 -0.98 -5.54 -15.75
N GLU A 69 -1.27 -6.27 -16.81
CA GLU A 69 -2.62 -6.72 -17.19
C GLU A 69 -3.26 -7.68 -16.18
N THR A 70 -2.48 -8.33 -15.32
CA THR A 70 -3.01 -9.16 -14.23
C THR A 70 -3.49 -8.34 -13.05
N GLY A 71 -3.16 -7.04 -13.04
CA GLY A 71 -3.43 -6.10 -11.99
C GLY A 71 -2.33 -6.02 -10.93
N LEU A 72 -1.28 -6.84 -10.99
CA LEU A 72 -0.15 -6.74 -10.08
C LEU A 72 0.47 -5.34 -10.19
N THR A 73 0.51 -4.62 -9.06
CA THR A 73 0.93 -3.22 -9.05
C THR A 73 1.91 -2.97 -7.92
N LEU A 74 3.09 -2.43 -8.25
CA LEU A 74 4.06 -1.91 -7.29
C LEU A 74 3.99 -0.40 -7.29
N VAL A 75 3.77 0.18 -6.12
CA VAL A 75 3.78 1.63 -5.92
C VAL A 75 4.87 2.03 -4.94
N ARG A 76 5.35 3.26 -5.07
CA ARG A 76 6.10 3.95 -4.04
C ARG A 76 5.19 4.97 -3.40
N ALA A 77 5.12 4.98 -2.06
CA ALA A 77 4.20 5.81 -1.30
C ALA A 77 4.91 6.63 -0.22
N ARG A 78 4.31 7.77 0.12
CA ARG A 78 4.72 8.64 1.23
C ARG A 78 3.51 8.93 2.11
N PHE A 79 3.66 8.74 3.41
CA PHE A 79 2.66 9.10 4.42
C PHE A 79 3.27 10.13 5.38
N PRO A 80 2.68 11.32 5.47
CA PRO A 80 3.17 12.36 6.38
C PRO A 80 2.80 12.05 7.85
N PRO A 81 3.55 12.58 8.83
CA PRO A 81 3.26 12.33 10.24
C PRO A 81 2.06 13.14 10.76
N GLU A 82 1.65 14.19 10.06
CA GLU A 82 0.60 15.11 10.50
C GLU A 82 -0.82 14.57 10.24
N THR A 83 -0.98 13.61 9.33
CA THR A 83 -2.31 13.20 8.86
C THR A 83 -2.39 11.70 8.64
N ASN A 84 -3.31 11.05 9.38
CA ASN A 84 -3.65 9.66 9.14
C ASN A 84 -4.43 9.52 7.82
N THR A 85 -4.27 8.40 7.13
CA THR A 85 -5.23 8.05 6.06
C THR A 85 -6.61 7.83 6.69
N PRO A 86 -7.71 8.10 5.98
CA PRO A 86 -9.00 7.55 6.40
C PRO A 86 -8.90 6.03 6.51
N ILE A 87 -9.71 5.43 7.38
CA ILE A 87 -9.80 3.96 7.45
C ILE A 87 -10.40 3.46 6.13
N HIS A 88 -9.71 2.56 5.46
CA HIS A 88 -10.10 2.07 4.14
C HIS A 88 -9.61 0.66 3.87
N ASN A 89 -10.15 0.05 2.82
CA ASN A 89 -9.62 -1.19 2.26
C ASN A 89 -9.01 -0.96 0.87
N HIS A 90 -8.40 -1.99 0.33
CA HIS A 90 -7.88 -1.99 -1.05
C HIS A 90 -8.62 -2.94 -1.99
N GLY A 91 -9.48 -3.82 -1.47
CA GLY A 91 -10.10 -4.88 -2.25
C GLY A 91 -9.09 -5.89 -2.81
N ALA A 92 -7.89 -5.91 -2.24
CA ALA A 92 -6.76 -6.73 -2.66
C ALA A 92 -5.83 -7.00 -1.49
N TRP A 93 -5.14 -8.13 -1.53
CA TRP A 93 -3.96 -8.35 -0.68
C TRP A 93 -2.83 -7.41 -1.09
N GLY A 94 -1.94 -7.13 -0.16
CA GLY A 94 -0.74 -6.34 -0.43
C GLY A 94 0.41 -6.68 0.51
N VAL A 95 1.58 -6.14 0.18
CA VAL A 95 2.77 -6.19 1.04
C VAL A 95 3.39 -4.80 1.08
N ILE A 96 3.58 -4.29 2.29
CA ILE A 96 4.25 -3.03 2.59
C ILE A 96 5.73 -3.33 2.88
N ALA A 97 6.64 -2.45 2.44
CA ALA A 97 8.05 -2.46 2.84
C ALA A 97 8.55 -1.02 3.02
N VAL A 98 8.87 -0.63 4.24
CA VAL A 98 9.36 0.71 4.56
C VAL A 98 10.84 0.83 4.19
N TYR A 99 11.23 1.91 3.49
CA TYR A 99 12.63 2.16 3.18
C TYR A 99 13.21 3.40 3.87
N ALA A 100 12.35 4.33 4.36
CA ALA A 100 12.80 5.47 5.17
C ALA A 100 11.69 5.97 6.08
N GLY A 101 12.05 6.60 7.19
CA GLY A 101 11.13 7.07 8.22
C GLY A 101 10.45 5.93 8.96
N LYS A 102 9.28 6.20 9.52
CA LYS A 102 8.49 5.20 10.24
C LYS A 102 7.03 5.25 9.83
N ASP A 103 6.43 4.10 9.62
CA ASP A 103 5.01 3.96 9.31
C ASP A 103 4.24 3.38 10.49
N ARG A 104 3.18 4.06 10.90
CA ARG A 104 2.17 3.53 11.81
C ARG A 104 1.05 2.91 11.00
N VAL A 105 0.96 1.61 10.99
CA VAL A 105 -0.12 0.84 10.37
C VAL A 105 -1.13 0.45 11.43
N GLN A 106 -2.37 0.90 11.29
CA GLN A 106 -3.49 0.54 12.16
C GLN A 106 -4.44 -0.39 11.40
N GLU A 107 -4.68 -1.56 11.95
CA GLU A 107 -5.56 -2.58 11.38
C GLU A 107 -6.94 -2.55 12.03
N TYR A 108 -7.95 -2.79 11.22
CA TYR A 108 -9.34 -2.87 11.65
C TYR A 108 -9.98 -4.14 11.11
N ARG A 109 -11.00 -4.60 11.79
CA ARG A 109 -11.85 -5.69 11.30
C ARG A 109 -13.31 -5.29 11.33
N ARG A 110 -14.05 -5.78 10.36
CA ARG A 110 -15.50 -5.62 10.28
C ARG A 110 -16.19 -6.59 11.24
N LEU A 111 -17.19 -6.11 11.97
CA LEU A 111 -17.95 -6.90 12.95
C LEU A 111 -19.28 -7.38 12.40
N ASP A 112 -19.82 -6.68 11.40
CA ASP A 112 -21.03 -7.09 10.67
C ASP A 112 -20.71 -8.07 9.53
N SER A 113 -21.73 -8.63 8.91
CA SER A 113 -21.60 -9.57 7.78
C SER A 113 -21.58 -8.90 6.41
N GLY A 114 -21.54 -7.55 6.35
CA GLY A 114 -21.50 -6.81 5.10
C GLY A 114 -20.11 -6.82 4.47
N ASP A 115 -20.05 -6.68 3.16
CA ASP A 115 -18.81 -6.63 2.37
C ASP A 115 -18.72 -5.38 1.47
N GLY A 116 -19.77 -4.56 1.42
CA GLY A 116 -19.91 -3.38 0.57
C GLY A 116 -20.30 -2.11 1.33
N GLU A 117 -20.88 -1.16 0.57
CA GLU A 117 -21.42 0.09 1.08
C GLU A 117 -22.63 -0.12 1.98
N GLY A 118 -22.87 0.85 2.85
CA GLY A 118 -23.98 0.90 3.76
C GLY A 118 -23.57 0.85 5.22
N ASP A 119 -24.36 0.21 6.05
CA ASP A 119 -24.02 0.01 7.47
C ASP A 119 -22.76 -0.82 7.60
N ALA A 120 -21.82 -0.36 8.42
CA ALA A 120 -20.54 -1.02 8.63
C ALA A 120 -20.05 -0.77 10.06
N ASP A 121 -20.01 -1.82 10.85
CA ASP A 121 -19.44 -1.78 12.19
C ASP A 121 -18.02 -2.33 12.15
N ILE A 122 -17.04 -1.49 12.48
CA ILE A 122 -15.63 -1.87 12.49
C ILE A 122 -15.02 -1.66 13.88
N THR A 123 -14.01 -2.43 14.20
CA THR A 123 -13.23 -2.28 15.44
C THR A 123 -11.75 -2.29 15.13
N PHE A 124 -11.00 -1.50 15.90
CA PHE A 124 -9.53 -1.57 15.92
C PHE A 124 -9.08 -2.98 16.34
N SER A 125 -8.07 -3.52 15.68
CA SER A 125 -7.57 -4.87 15.95
C SER A 125 -6.09 -4.91 16.33
N ALA A 126 -5.25 -4.12 15.65
CA ALA A 126 -3.82 -4.07 15.91
C ALA A 126 -3.19 -2.76 15.46
N GLU A 127 -2.00 -2.44 15.97
CA GLU A 127 -1.15 -1.35 15.51
C GLU A 127 0.29 -1.83 15.43
N HIS A 128 0.98 -1.46 14.36
CA HIS A 128 2.39 -1.75 14.12
C HIS A 128 3.13 -0.46 13.78
N ILE A 129 4.33 -0.32 14.31
CA ILE A 129 5.28 0.73 13.88
C ILE A 129 6.38 0.04 13.08
N LEU A 130 6.44 0.34 11.80
CA LEU A 130 7.40 -0.21 10.86
C LEU A 130 8.51 0.80 10.62
N GLY A 131 9.75 0.38 10.74
CA GLY A 131 10.94 1.15 10.39
C GLY A 131 11.58 0.67 9.07
N PRO A 132 12.69 1.29 8.65
CA PRO A 132 13.39 0.89 7.43
C PRO A 132 13.80 -0.58 7.42
N GLY A 133 13.42 -1.30 6.37
CA GLY A 133 13.62 -2.74 6.22
C GLY A 133 12.52 -3.61 6.82
N ASP A 134 11.57 -3.04 7.58
CA ASP A 134 10.40 -3.77 8.06
C ASP A 134 9.36 -3.93 6.95
N THR A 135 8.57 -5.00 7.08
CA THR A 135 7.48 -5.32 6.15
C THR A 135 6.20 -5.68 6.91
N ALA A 136 5.06 -5.40 6.27
CA ALA A 136 3.76 -5.88 6.75
C ALA A 136 2.95 -6.45 5.58
N ILE A 137 2.09 -7.43 5.88
CA ILE A 137 1.17 -8.01 4.92
C ILE A 137 -0.19 -7.35 5.11
N ILE A 138 -0.76 -6.81 4.03
CA ILE A 138 -2.16 -6.43 3.95
C ILE A 138 -2.93 -7.72 3.61
N PRO A 139 -3.79 -8.23 4.49
CA PRO A 139 -4.47 -9.51 4.26
C PRO A 139 -5.40 -9.48 3.05
N HIS A 140 -5.95 -10.63 2.70
CA HIS A 140 -7.03 -10.70 1.72
C HIS A 140 -8.30 -10.00 2.24
N PRO A 141 -9.09 -9.40 1.35
CA PRO A 141 -10.42 -8.93 1.71
C PRO A 141 -11.27 -10.06 2.33
N PRO A 142 -12.06 -9.76 3.35
CA PRO A 142 -12.40 -8.44 3.90
C PRO A 142 -11.49 -7.98 5.05
N GLN A 143 -10.34 -8.62 5.29
CA GLN A 143 -9.43 -8.29 6.39
C GLN A 143 -8.41 -7.20 6.03
N ASP A 144 -8.50 -6.61 4.84
CA ASP A 144 -7.59 -5.58 4.30
C ASP A 144 -7.92 -4.15 4.77
N ILE A 145 -8.63 -4.01 5.89
CA ILE A 145 -9.07 -2.71 6.42
C ILE A 145 -7.98 -2.12 7.31
N HIS A 146 -7.46 -0.95 6.94
CA HIS A 146 -6.40 -0.29 7.67
C HIS A 146 -6.40 1.24 7.54
N ALA A 147 -5.54 1.88 8.33
CA ALA A 147 -5.14 3.27 8.18
C ALA A 147 -3.62 3.37 8.39
N GLN A 148 -2.98 4.35 7.75
CA GLN A 148 -1.54 4.58 7.82
C GLN A 148 -1.21 6.05 8.07
N GLN A 149 -0.09 6.28 8.74
CA GLN A 149 0.44 7.61 9.05
C GLN A 149 1.93 7.51 9.34
N GLY A 150 2.71 8.51 8.95
CA GLY A 150 4.08 8.64 9.43
C GLY A 150 4.12 8.69 10.97
N ALA A 151 5.12 8.11 11.60
CA ALA A 151 5.26 8.03 13.05
C ALA A 151 6.47 8.80 13.56
N ASP A 152 6.48 9.12 14.87
CA ASP A 152 7.56 9.80 15.57
C ASP A 152 8.00 11.14 14.94
N GLY A 153 7.08 11.83 14.25
CA GLY A 153 7.37 13.08 13.55
C GLY A 153 8.07 12.92 12.19
N GLU A 154 8.20 11.68 11.70
CA GLU A 154 8.84 11.35 10.42
C GLU A 154 7.79 10.91 9.40
N ALA A 155 7.99 11.30 8.12
CA ALA A 155 7.19 10.75 7.04
C ALA A 155 7.65 9.32 6.73
N ALA A 156 6.71 8.40 6.59
CA ALA A 156 7.01 7.08 6.07
C ALA A 156 7.21 7.12 4.55
N LEU A 157 8.25 6.48 4.07
CA LEU A 157 8.50 6.22 2.66
C LEU A 157 8.60 4.72 2.45
N GLU A 158 7.77 4.20 1.56
CA GLU A 158 7.60 2.76 1.42
C GLU A 158 7.32 2.32 -0.01
N PHE A 159 7.54 1.04 -0.26
CA PHE A 159 7.00 0.32 -1.39
C PHE A 159 5.76 -0.47 -0.96
N VAL A 160 4.72 -0.46 -1.79
CA VAL A 160 3.55 -1.31 -1.59
C VAL A 160 3.29 -2.11 -2.86
N LEU A 161 3.26 -3.43 -2.71
CA LEU A 161 2.85 -4.34 -3.77
C LEU A 161 1.39 -4.74 -3.54
N PHE A 162 0.55 -4.62 -4.56
CA PHE A 162 -0.86 -5.04 -4.53
C PHE A 162 -1.12 -6.14 -5.55
N GLY A 163 -1.96 -7.10 -5.18
CA GLY A 163 -2.39 -8.19 -6.05
C GLY A 163 -3.47 -7.83 -7.07
N LYS A 164 -3.91 -6.57 -7.06
CA LYS A 164 -4.81 -5.97 -8.06
C LYS A 164 -4.36 -4.54 -8.33
N ASN A 165 -4.83 -3.96 -9.43
CA ASN A 165 -4.52 -2.56 -9.74
C ASN A 165 -5.22 -1.61 -8.76
N ALA A 166 -4.57 -1.39 -7.61
CA ALA A 166 -5.07 -0.54 -6.54
C ALA A 166 -5.25 0.94 -6.96
N MET A 167 -4.75 1.33 -8.15
CA MET A 167 -4.93 2.66 -8.74
C MET A 167 -6.29 2.81 -9.45
N GLU A 168 -6.92 1.71 -9.83
CA GLU A 168 -8.16 1.70 -10.61
C GLU A 168 -9.37 1.21 -9.79
N ILE A 169 -9.13 0.44 -8.73
CA ILE A 169 -10.20 -0.15 -7.93
C ILE A 169 -10.75 0.89 -6.94
N PRO A 170 -12.07 1.11 -6.90
CA PRO A 170 -12.71 1.92 -5.87
C PRO A 170 -12.40 1.34 -4.48
N ARG A 171 -12.04 2.19 -3.55
CA ARG A 171 -11.80 1.81 -2.17
C ARG A 171 -13.04 2.03 -1.32
N LEU A 172 -13.29 1.12 -0.41
CA LEU A 172 -14.29 1.29 0.62
C LEU A 172 -13.67 2.07 1.79
N TYR A 173 -14.28 3.20 2.12
CA TYR A 173 -13.88 4.05 3.24
C TYR A 173 -14.87 3.89 4.38
N PHE A 174 -14.36 3.74 5.59
CA PHE A 174 -15.15 3.46 6.79
C PHE A 174 -15.20 4.70 7.70
N ASP A 175 -16.40 4.97 8.20
CA ASP A 175 -16.66 5.94 9.26
C ASP A 175 -17.11 5.19 10.51
N PRO A 176 -16.24 5.00 11.51
CA PRO A 176 -16.57 4.23 12.71
C PRO A 176 -17.60 4.94 13.62
N GLU A 177 -17.70 6.28 13.56
CA GLU A 177 -18.65 7.04 14.36
C GLU A 177 -20.06 6.93 13.75
N ALA A 178 -20.15 7.12 12.44
CA ALA A 178 -21.41 6.98 11.71
C ALA A 178 -21.80 5.51 11.47
N LYS A 179 -20.90 4.56 11.74
CA LYS A 179 -21.05 3.12 11.43
C LYS A 179 -21.44 2.87 9.99
N THR A 180 -20.73 3.51 9.07
CA THR A 180 -20.99 3.38 7.62
C THR A 180 -19.72 3.13 6.83
N ALA A 181 -19.90 2.51 5.67
CA ALA A 181 -18.86 2.39 4.64
C ALA A 181 -19.35 2.92 3.30
N ARG A 182 -18.47 3.57 2.53
CA ARG A 182 -18.78 4.13 1.21
C ARG A 182 -17.64 3.94 0.23
N TYR A 183 -17.96 3.56 -0.99
CA TYR A 183 -16.98 3.55 -2.07
C TYR A 183 -16.60 4.96 -2.47
N ARG A 184 -15.32 5.17 -2.66
CA ARG A 184 -14.78 6.37 -3.30
C ARG A 184 -13.77 5.97 -4.34
N GLN A 185 -13.86 6.60 -5.51
CA GLN A 185 -12.82 6.50 -6.52
C GLN A 185 -11.56 7.19 -5.97
N VAL A 186 -10.44 6.50 -5.98
CA VAL A 186 -9.16 7.12 -5.64
C VAL A 186 -8.83 8.11 -6.76
N ARG A 187 -8.91 9.40 -6.49
CA ARG A 187 -8.43 10.43 -7.44
C ARG A 187 -6.92 10.53 -7.27
N HIS A 188 -6.20 9.78 -8.08
CA HIS A 188 -4.77 9.99 -8.21
C HIS A 188 -4.56 11.22 -9.09
N GLY A 189 -3.90 12.25 -8.55
CA GLY A 189 -3.51 13.45 -9.29
C GLY A 189 -2.35 13.20 -10.25
N TYR A 190 -2.41 12.12 -11.05
CA TYR A 190 -1.42 11.86 -12.08
C TYR A 190 -1.84 12.58 -13.36
N GLN A 191 -1.06 13.59 -13.74
CA GLN A 191 -0.96 13.96 -15.13
C GLN A 191 -0.24 12.81 -15.85
N THR A 192 -0.95 12.10 -16.71
CA THR A 192 -0.32 11.24 -17.71
C THR A 192 0.64 12.12 -18.51
N VAL A 193 1.94 11.91 -18.32
CA VAL A 193 2.93 12.45 -19.25
C VAL A 193 2.66 11.74 -20.57
N GLY A 194 2.07 12.49 -21.52
CA GLY A 194 1.75 11.97 -22.84
C GLY A 194 3.02 11.44 -23.49
N THR A 195 2.99 10.18 -23.88
CA THR A 195 3.92 9.65 -24.89
C THR A 195 3.61 10.33 -26.21
N THR A 196 4.45 11.27 -26.60
CA THR A 196 4.58 11.71 -27.99
C THR A 196 5.50 10.77 -28.73
#